data_ccff4d1eda65392ee118da5153720963
#
_entry.id   ccff4d1eda65392ee118da5153720963
#
_cell.length_a   1.000
_cell.length_b   1.000
_cell.length_c   1.000
_cell.angle_alpha   90.00
_cell.angle_beta   90.00
_cell.angle_gamma   90.00
#
_symmetry.space_group_name_H-M   'P 1'
#
loop_
_entity.id
_entity.type
_entity.pdbx_description
1 polymer ?
#
loop_
_entity_poly.entity_id
_entity_poly.type
_entity_poly.pdbx_seq_one_letter_code
_entity_poly.pdbx_strand_id
1 'polypeptide(L)'
;FIFSEVMFFAAFFGALLYVRQFAGPWLAGEGEGGRMNGLLWPGFEFAWPPVTTPQEMVGGADSQVIANNGAFVSQETSMAPADAHAWYAWLPMWNTLILLSSSATVHVAHTAILAGNRQKFNRWLGITVGLAVIFLGLQAAEYYEAYELYGLTLNSGIYGSTFFMLTGFHGFHVAM
;
A
#
# COMPACT_ATOMS: atom_id res chain seq x y z
N PHE A 1 16.66 13.08 10.81
CA PHE A 1 16.07 11.77 10.52
C PHE A 1 14.57 11.91 10.16
N ILE A 2 13.70 12.36 11.09
CA ILE A 2 12.24 12.46 10.85
C ILE A 2 11.92 13.25 9.58
N PHE A 3 12.59 14.38 9.34
CA PHE A 3 12.37 15.17 8.14
C PHE A 3 12.74 14.42 6.85
N SER A 4 13.82 13.65 6.85
CA SER A 4 14.19 12.83 5.69
C SER A 4 13.18 11.73 5.40
N GLU A 5 12.59 11.11 6.44
CA GLU A 5 11.53 10.12 6.28
C GLU A 5 10.26 10.74 5.69
N VAL A 6 9.85 11.91 6.20
CA VAL A 6 8.70 12.63 5.65
C VAL A 6 8.91 12.97 4.17
N MET A 7 10.10 13.45 3.80
CA MET A 7 10.42 13.79 2.41
C MET A 7 10.48 12.54 1.51
N PHE A 8 10.99 11.41 2.03
CA PHE A 8 11.01 10.14 1.33
C PHE A 8 9.60 9.68 0.95
N PHE A 9 8.68 9.62 1.92
CA PHE A 9 7.30 9.24 1.65
C PHE A 9 6.55 10.28 0.81
N ALA A 10 6.82 11.57 0.99
CA ALA A 10 6.24 12.62 0.17
C ALA A 10 6.58 12.45 -1.31
N ALA A 11 7.79 12.00 -1.64
CA ALA A 11 8.19 11.70 -3.02
C ALA A 11 7.36 10.55 -3.61
N PHE A 12 7.13 9.47 -2.86
CA PHE A 12 6.28 8.36 -3.30
C PHE A 12 4.82 8.77 -3.49
N PHE A 13 4.25 9.53 -2.54
CA PHE A 13 2.88 10.04 -2.68
C PHE A 13 2.75 11.04 -3.82
N GLY A 14 3.76 11.87 -4.06
CA GLY A 14 3.83 12.76 -5.21
C GLY A 14 3.85 11.99 -6.53
N ALA A 15 4.65 10.93 -6.62
CA ALA A 15 4.68 10.06 -7.79
C ALA A 15 3.33 9.36 -8.01
N LEU A 16 2.69 8.86 -6.96
CA LEU A 16 1.36 8.25 -7.01
C LEU A 16 0.30 9.26 -7.49
N LEU A 17 0.34 10.49 -6.96
CA LEU A 17 -0.55 11.56 -7.40
C LEU A 17 -0.35 11.88 -8.88
N TYR A 18 0.91 11.99 -9.33
CA TYR A 18 1.24 12.23 -10.73
C TYR A 18 0.70 11.12 -11.64
N VAL A 19 0.90 9.87 -11.28
CA VAL A 19 0.40 8.73 -12.04
C VAL A 19 -1.14 8.76 -12.12
N ARG A 20 -1.80 9.01 -11.00
CA ARG A 20 -3.27 9.00 -10.91
C ARG A 20 -3.92 10.14 -11.69
N GLN A 21 -3.35 11.36 -11.60
CA GLN A 21 -3.98 12.56 -12.13
C GLN A 21 -3.51 12.93 -13.53
N PHE A 22 -2.32 12.53 -13.92
CA PHE A 22 -1.71 12.93 -15.19
C PHE A 22 -1.34 11.72 -16.07
N ALA A 23 -0.42 10.88 -15.64
CA ALA A 23 0.12 9.83 -16.49
C ALA A 23 -0.95 8.80 -16.91
N GLY A 24 -1.82 8.38 -16.01
CA GLY A 24 -2.92 7.44 -16.30
C GLY A 24 -3.89 7.98 -17.34
N PRO A 25 -4.51 9.15 -17.10
CA PRO A 25 -5.39 9.80 -18.10
C PRO A 25 -4.71 10.07 -19.43
N TRP A 26 -3.43 10.46 -19.45
CA TRP A 26 -2.68 10.67 -20.71
C TRP A 26 -2.52 9.35 -21.50
N LEU A 27 -2.25 8.24 -20.81
CA LEU A 27 -2.18 6.93 -21.47
C LEU A 27 -3.53 6.52 -22.07
N ALA A 28 -4.64 6.91 -21.46
CA ALA A 28 -6.00 6.69 -21.97
C ALA A 28 -6.43 7.67 -23.07
N GLY A 29 -5.58 8.61 -23.46
CA GLY A 29 -5.87 9.57 -24.51
C GLY A 29 -6.50 10.87 -24.03
N GLU A 30 -6.57 11.11 -22.73
CA GLU A 30 -7.12 12.34 -22.18
C GLU A 30 -6.07 13.48 -22.17
N GLY A 31 -6.52 14.70 -22.42
CA GLY A 31 -5.69 15.90 -22.35
C GLY A 31 -4.60 16.00 -23.42
N GLU A 32 -3.70 16.97 -23.26
CA GLU A 32 -2.64 17.25 -24.25
C GLU A 32 -1.59 16.13 -24.35
N GLY A 33 -1.34 15.40 -23.26
CA GLY A 33 -0.41 14.27 -23.21
C GLY A 33 -0.94 12.99 -23.88
N GLY A 34 -2.26 12.94 -24.14
CA GLY A 34 -2.93 11.73 -24.65
C GLY A 34 -2.85 11.50 -26.16
N ARG A 35 -2.16 12.35 -26.91
CA ARG A 35 -2.14 12.32 -28.39
C ARG A 35 -1.65 11.02 -29.01
N MET A 36 -0.84 10.26 -28.28
CA MET A 36 -0.26 8.98 -28.75
C MET A 36 -1.12 7.77 -28.44
N ASN A 37 -2.18 7.89 -27.64
CA ASN A 37 -3.05 6.77 -27.28
C ASN A 37 -3.59 6.04 -28.51
N GLY A 38 -4.20 6.76 -29.43
CA GLY A 38 -4.79 6.19 -30.63
C GLY A 38 -3.78 5.47 -31.56
N LEU A 39 -2.49 5.79 -31.46
CA LEU A 39 -1.42 5.18 -32.23
C LEU A 39 -0.78 3.99 -31.52
N LEU A 40 -0.52 4.12 -30.22
CA LEU A 40 0.24 3.13 -29.45
C LEU A 40 -0.67 2.13 -28.75
N TRP A 41 -1.77 2.59 -28.17
CA TRP A 41 -2.68 1.75 -27.39
C TRP A 41 -4.16 2.06 -27.67
N PRO A 42 -4.63 1.85 -28.89
CA PRO A 42 -6.01 2.15 -29.27
C PRO A 42 -6.98 1.33 -28.42
N GLY A 43 -7.91 2.05 -27.73
CA GLY A 43 -8.91 1.42 -26.88
C GLY A 43 -8.49 1.20 -25.43
N PHE A 44 -7.30 1.66 -25.00
CA PHE A 44 -6.95 1.64 -23.58
C PHE A 44 -7.73 2.71 -22.84
N GLU A 45 -8.44 2.29 -21.80
CA GLU A 45 -9.15 3.15 -20.85
C GLU A 45 -8.49 3.07 -19.49
N PHE A 46 -8.25 4.23 -18.89
CA PHE A 46 -7.67 4.31 -17.55
C PHE A 46 -8.78 4.31 -16.50
N ALA A 47 -8.85 3.24 -15.71
CA ALA A 47 -9.70 3.15 -14.53
C ALA A 47 -8.85 2.98 -13.27
N TRP A 48 -9.26 3.59 -12.18
CA TRP A 48 -8.61 3.38 -10.89
C TRP A 48 -9.32 2.25 -10.13
N PRO A 49 -8.61 1.27 -9.56
CA PRO A 49 -7.15 1.05 -9.57
C PRO A 49 -6.60 0.52 -10.90
N PRO A 50 -5.47 1.04 -11.42
CA PRO A 50 -4.89 0.60 -12.69
C PRO A 50 -4.11 -0.71 -12.51
N VAL A 51 -4.80 -1.80 -12.62
CA VAL A 51 -4.25 -3.17 -12.49
C VAL A 51 -3.88 -3.80 -13.83
N THR A 52 -4.38 -3.23 -14.93
CA THR A 52 -4.04 -3.61 -16.31
C THR A 52 -3.10 -2.60 -16.93
N THR A 53 -2.15 -3.06 -17.73
CA THR A 53 -1.25 -2.20 -18.48
C THR A 53 -1.82 -1.90 -19.88
N PRO A 54 -1.43 -0.78 -20.52
CA PRO A 54 -1.83 -0.52 -21.91
C PRO A 54 -1.46 -1.66 -22.87
N GLN A 55 -0.32 -2.31 -22.63
CA GLN A 55 0.15 -3.41 -23.46
C GLN A 55 -0.72 -4.66 -23.34
N GLU A 56 -1.28 -4.95 -22.17
CA GLU A 56 -2.24 -6.04 -21.97
C GLU A 56 -3.53 -5.83 -22.76
N MET A 57 -4.00 -4.57 -22.83
CA MET A 57 -5.23 -4.22 -23.54
C MET A 57 -5.07 -4.34 -25.06
N VAL A 58 -3.92 -3.95 -25.61
CA VAL A 58 -3.67 -3.97 -27.05
C VAL A 58 -3.46 -5.39 -27.57
N GLY A 59 -3.10 -6.32 -26.69
CA GLY A 59 -2.81 -7.70 -27.05
C GLY A 59 -1.48 -7.87 -27.79
N GLY A 60 -0.78 -8.93 -27.47
CA GLY A 60 0.47 -9.32 -28.11
C GLY A 60 0.95 -10.62 -27.49
N ALA A 61 1.85 -11.33 -28.16
CA ALA A 61 2.39 -12.60 -27.68
C ALA A 61 3.07 -12.48 -26.29
N ASP A 62 3.60 -11.31 -25.99
CA ASP A 62 4.31 -11.02 -24.74
C ASP A 62 3.39 -10.40 -23.66
N SER A 63 2.17 -10.01 -23.99
CA SER A 63 1.24 -9.38 -23.05
C SER A 63 0.83 -10.32 -21.91
N GLN A 64 0.79 -11.61 -22.17
CA GLN A 64 0.42 -12.62 -21.16
C GLN A 64 1.48 -12.82 -20.06
N VAL A 65 2.72 -12.42 -20.29
CA VAL A 65 3.80 -12.57 -19.30
C VAL A 65 3.64 -11.59 -18.15
N ILE A 66 2.98 -10.45 -18.40
CA ILE A 66 2.77 -9.37 -17.43
C ILE A 66 1.35 -9.43 -16.86
N ALA A 67 0.46 -10.13 -17.54
CA ALA A 67 -0.95 -10.18 -17.20
C ALA A 67 -1.18 -10.74 -15.79
N ASN A 68 -1.99 -10.05 -15.03
CA ASN A 68 -2.51 -10.53 -13.75
C ASN A 68 -3.61 -11.59 -13.93
N ASN A 69 -3.79 -12.12 -15.14
CA ASN A 69 -4.76 -13.14 -15.56
C ASN A 69 -6.20 -12.90 -15.07
N GLY A 70 -6.59 -11.65 -14.84
CA GLY A 70 -7.92 -11.33 -14.31
C GLY A 70 -8.19 -11.81 -12.87
N ALA A 71 -7.15 -12.28 -12.17
CA ALA A 71 -7.27 -12.82 -10.82
C ALA A 71 -7.40 -11.74 -9.74
N PHE A 72 -7.06 -10.47 -10.06
CA PHE A 72 -7.17 -9.39 -9.10
C PHE A 72 -8.63 -9.03 -8.83
N VAL A 73 -9.03 -9.17 -7.58
CA VAL A 73 -10.32 -8.69 -7.09
C VAL A 73 -10.17 -7.23 -6.71
N SER A 74 -11.01 -6.35 -7.26
CA SER A 74 -10.89 -4.91 -7.06
C SER A 74 -11.00 -4.53 -5.58
N GLN A 75 -10.44 -3.37 -5.24
CA GLN A 75 -10.47 -2.84 -3.88
C GLN A 75 -11.88 -2.71 -3.32
N GLU A 76 -12.87 -2.46 -4.16
CA GLU A 76 -14.27 -2.38 -3.76
C GLU A 76 -14.82 -3.71 -3.23
N THR A 77 -14.30 -4.81 -3.73
CA THR A 77 -14.72 -6.16 -3.30
C THR A 77 -13.78 -6.78 -2.28
N SER A 78 -12.49 -6.44 -2.30
CA SER A 78 -11.47 -7.10 -1.46
C SER A 78 -11.15 -6.36 -0.17
N MET A 79 -11.20 -5.02 -0.17
CA MET A 79 -10.76 -4.20 0.96
C MET A 79 -11.89 -3.39 1.61
N ALA A 80 -13.03 -3.26 0.96
CA ALA A 80 -14.17 -2.64 1.61
C ALA A 80 -14.70 -3.57 2.71
N PRO A 81 -15.17 -3.03 3.84
CA PRO A 81 -15.95 -3.78 4.79
C PRO A 81 -17.33 -4.10 4.19
N ALA A 82 -17.34 -4.41 2.89
CA ALA A 82 -18.51 -4.61 2.09
C ALA A 82 -19.21 -5.88 2.53
N ASP A 83 -20.46 -5.72 2.82
CA ASP A 83 -21.59 -6.65 2.76
C ASP A 83 -21.43 -8.07 3.35
N ALA A 84 -20.25 -8.64 3.42
CA ALA A 84 -20.01 -9.98 3.90
C ALA A 84 -19.17 -10.07 5.18
N HIS A 85 -18.46 -9.03 5.57
CA HIS A 85 -17.58 -9.07 6.75
C HIS A 85 -17.96 -7.98 7.75
N ALA A 86 -18.20 -8.40 8.97
CA ALA A 86 -18.36 -7.46 10.07
C ALA A 86 -17.10 -6.57 10.16
N TRP A 87 -17.28 -5.27 10.40
CA TRP A 87 -16.21 -4.28 10.50
C TRP A 87 -15.06 -4.70 11.43
N TYR A 88 -15.35 -5.53 12.44
CA TYR A 88 -14.36 -6.07 13.38
C TYR A 88 -13.44 -7.17 12.78
N ALA A 89 -13.81 -7.74 11.63
CA ALA A 89 -12.97 -8.70 10.92
C ALA A 89 -12.01 -8.03 9.93
N TRP A 90 -12.09 -6.72 9.79
CA TRP A 90 -11.27 -5.96 8.85
C TRP A 90 -9.83 -5.76 9.38
N LEU A 91 -8.88 -6.44 8.77
CA LEU A 91 -7.47 -6.43 9.16
C LEU A 91 -6.84 -5.02 9.21
N PRO A 92 -7.02 -4.14 8.21
CA PRO A 92 -6.45 -2.80 8.23
C PRO A 92 -6.91 -1.94 9.43
N MET A 93 -8.13 -2.15 9.90
CA MET A 93 -8.63 -1.45 11.09
C MET A 93 -7.83 -1.87 12.33
N TRP A 94 -7.60 -3.17 12.51
CA TRP A 94 -6.80 -3.68 13.64
C TRP A 94 -5.36 -3.21 13.57
N ASN A 95 -4.76 -3.18 12.38
CA ASN A 95 -3.44 -2.62 12.17
C ASN A 95 -3.37 -1.14 12.62
N THR A 96 -4.35 -0.35 12.26
CA THR A 96 -4.44 1.05 12.69
C THR A 96 -4.58 1.19 14.21
N LEU A 97 -5.43 0.37 14.84
CA LEU A 97 -5.61 0.38 16.30
C LEU A 97 -4.32 -0.01 17.04
N ILE A 98 -3.57 -0.98 16.52
CA ILE A 98 -2.28 -1.38 17.08
C ILE A 98 -1.27 -0.24 16.98
N LEU A 99 -1.19 0.45 15.84
CA LEU A 99 -0.30 1.62 15.68
C LEU A 99 -0.66 2.76 16.63
N LEU A 100 -1.93 3.09 16.77
CA LEU A 100 -2.38 4.12 17.71
C LEU A 100 -2.06 3.75 19.16
N SER A 101 -2.28 2.50 19.55
CA SER A 101 -1.93 2.02 20.90
C SER A 101 -0.41 2.01 21.13
N SER A 102 0.39 1.65 20.13
CA SER A 102 1.86 1.70 20.24
C SER A 102 2.36 3.15 20.43
N SER A 103 1.73 4.11 19.76
CA SER A 103 2.02 5.54 19.98
C SER A 103 1.74 5.99 21.42
N ALA A 104 0.64 5.54 22.01
CA ALA A 104 0.34 5.82 23.42
C ALA A 104 1.36 5.15 24.37
N THR A 105 1.74 3.91 24.11
CA THR A 105 2.71 3.18 24.96
C THR A 105 4.11 3.79 24.89
N VAL A 106 4.58 4.23 23.71
CA VAL A 106 5.88 4.90 23.58
C VAL A 106 5.87 6.26 24.29
N HIS A 107 4.75 6.99 24.27
CA HIS A 107 4.62 8.24 25.03
C HIS A 107 4.78 8.01 26.54
N VAL A 108 4.14 6.97 27.09
CA VAL A 108 4.30 6.60 28.50
C VAL A 108 5.75 6.17 28.81
N ALA A 109 6.39 5.45 27.90
CA ALA A 109 7.81 5.09 28.05
C ALA A 109 8.69 6.34 28.09
N HIS A 110 8.46 7.30 27.19
CA HIS A 110 9.21 8.56 27.12
C HIS A 110 9.04 9.38 28.41
N THR A 111 7.83 9.54 28.92
CA THR A 111 7.60 10.25 30.19
C THR A 111 8.27 9.54 31.38
N ALA A 112 8.31 8.21 31.36
CA ALA A 112 8.95 7.43 32.41
C ALA A 112 10.48 7.62 32.43
N ILE A 113 11.14 7.74 31.28
CA ILE A 113 12.59 8.00 31.23
C ILE A 113 12.91 9.41 31.68
N LEU A 114 12.10 10.40 31.33
CA LEU A 114 12.26 11.78 31.83
C LEU A 114 12.12 11.87 33.36
N ALA A 115 11.26 11.03 33.95
CA ALA A 115 11.10 10.91 35.39
C ALA A 115 12.19 10.06 36.08
N GLY A 116 13.18 9.56 35.34
CA GLY A 116 14.26 8.70 35.86
C GLY A 116 13.86 7.26 36.22
N ASN A 117 12.63 6.85 35.91
CA ASN A 117 12.12 5.51 36.25
C ASN A 117 12.43 4.49 35.14
N ARG A 118 13.64 3.92 35.18
CA ARG A 118 14.10 2.94 34.18
C ARG A 118 13.27 1.66 34.11
N GLN A 119 12.71 1.22 35.24
CA GLN A 119 11.91 0.00 35.28
C GLN A 119 10.59 0.17 34.53
N LYS A 120 9.93 1.31 34.75
CA LYS A 120 8.69 1.67 34.03
C LYS A 120 8.98 1.89 32.55
N PHE A 121 10.06 2.57 32.20
CA PHE A 121 10.53 2.74 30.82
C PHE A 121 10.69 1.40 30.11
N ASN A 122 11.47 0.48 30.65
CA ASN A 122 11.74 -0.81 30.02
C ASN A 122 10.46 -1.64 29.80
N ARG A 123 9.52 -1.62 30.75
CA ARG A 123 8.24 -2.32 30.58
C ARG A 123 7.41 -1.75 29.43
N TRP A 124 7.24 -0.46 29.39
CA TRP A 124 6.43 0.20 28.35
C TRP A 124 7.09 0.15 26.97
N LEU A 125 8.41 0.28 26.94
CA LEU A 125 9.16 0.09 25.69
C LEU A 125 9.01 -1.35 25.17
N GLY A 126 9.10 -2.35 26.06
CA GLY A 126 8.88 -3.75 25.68
C GLY A 126 7.47 -3.99 25.11
N ILE A 127 6.44 -3.37 25.68
CA ILE A 127 5.06 -3.43 25.14
C ILE A 127 5.01 -2.79 23.75
N THR A 128 5.64 -1.64 23.57
CA THR A 128 5.68 -0.94 22.26
C THR A 128 6.33 -1.82 21.20
N VAL A 129 7.47 -2.43 21.50
CA VAL A 129 8.16 -3.35 20.58
C VAL A 129 7.31 -4.60 20.29
N GLY A 130 6.63 -5.14 21.31
CA GLY A 130 5.70 -6.25 21.12
C GLY A 130 4.55 -5.91 20.16
N LEU A 131 3.96 -4.73 20.30
CA LEU A 131 2.92 -4.24 19.38
C LEU A 131 3.46 -4.05 17.95
N ALA A 132 4.69 -3.54 17.80
CA ALA A 132 5.33 -3.41 16.49
C ALA A 132 5.55 -4.78 15.81
N VAL A 133 5.96 -5.79 16.55
CA VAL A 133 6.11 -7.17 16.01
C VAL A 133 4.77 -7.74 15.58
N ILE A 134 3.70 -7.53 16.37
CA ILE A 134 2.34 -7.95 15.99
C ILE A 134 1.90 -7.22 14.71
N PHE A 135 2.12 -5.91 14.61
CA PHE A 135 1.81 -5.13 13.42
C PHE A 135 2.51 -5.70 12.17
N LEU A 136 3.81 -5.98 12.25
CA LEU A 136 4.55 -6.57 11.13
C LEU A 136 4.04 -7.96 10.75
N GLY A 137 3.63 -8.77 11.73
CA GLY A 137 3.00 -10.06 11.49
C GLY A 137 1.67 -9.93 10.73
N LEU A 138 0.82 -8.99 11.12
CA LEU A 138 -0.44 -8.71 10.42
C LEU A 138 -0.20 -8.15 9.01
N GLN A 139 0.80 -7.29 8.85
CA GLN A 139 1.20 -6.80 7.54
C GLN A 139 1.67 -7.92 6.61
N ALA A 140 2.43 -8.88 7.13
CA ALA A 140 2.84 -10.06 6.36
C ALA A 140 1.63 -10.93 5.97
N ALA A 141 0.64 -11.07 6.85
CA ALA A 141 -0.60 -11.78 6.56
C ALA A 141 -1.41 -11.05 5.47
N GLU A 142 -1.52 -9.72 5.52
CA GLU A 142 -2.14 -8.89 4.48
C GLU A 142 -1.46 -9.08 3.11
N TYR A 143 -0.13 -9.14 3.09
CA TYR A 143 0.62 -9.39 1.85
C TYR A 143 0.36 -10.80 1.30
N TYR A 144 0.29 -11.79 2.18
CA TYR A 144 -0.04 -13.14 1.77
C TYR A 144 -1.45 -13.22 1.17
N GLU A 145 -2.44 -12.59 1.81
CA GLU A 145 -3.81 -12.50 1.28
C GLU A 145 -3.85 -11.76 -0.05
N ALA A 146 -3.16 -10.61 -0.16
CA ALA A 146 -3.11 -9.84 -1.40
C ALA A 146 -2.53 -10.66 -2.55
N TYR A 147 -1.46 -11.42 -2.28
CA TYR A 147 -0.76 -12.18 -3.30
C TYR A 147 -1.51 -13.47 -3.71
N GLU A 148 -1.94 -14.28 -2.73
CA GLU A 148 -2.51 -15.60 -2.99
C GLU A 148 -4.03 -15.58 -3.22
N LEU A 149 -4.76 -14.76 -2.45
CA LEU A 149 -6.23 -14.75 -2.53
C LEU A 149 -6.76 -13.73 -3.53
N TYR A 150 -6.13 -12.55 -3.59
CA TYR A 150 -6.60 -11.47 -4.46
C TYR A 150 -5.78 -11.33 -5.75
N GLY A 151 -4.71 -12.08 -5.91
CA GLY A 151 -3.86 -12.06 -7.08
C GLY A 151 -3.13 -10.73 -7.33
N LEU A 152 -3.03 -9.87 -6.30
CA LEU A 152 -2.31 -8.62 -6.40
C LEU A 152 -0.81 -8.89 -6.31
N THR A 153 -0.08 -8.66 -7.40
CA THR A 153 1.36 -8.86 -7.48
C THR A 153 2.08 -7.58 -7.88
N LEU A 154 3.40 -7.59 -7.85
CA LEU A 154 4.21 -6.49 -8.39
C LEU A 154 3.96 -6.25 -9.89
N ASN A 155 3.48 -7.26 -10.59
CA ASN A 155 3.16 -7.19 -12.02
C ASN A 155 1.71 -6.72 -12.30
N SER A 156 0.92 -6.45 -11.25
CA SER A 156 -0.46 -5.96 -11.36
C SER A 156 -0.50 -4.45 -11.68
N GLY A 157 0.20 -4.04 -12.73
CA GLY A 157 0.26 -2.66 -13.19
C GLY A 157 0.85 -1.70 -12.16
N ILE A 158 0.56 -0.42 -12.32
CA ILE A 158 1.07 0.65 -11.45
C ILE A 158 0.51 0.54 -10.04
N TYR A 159 -0.74 0.07 -9.88
CA TYR A 159 -1.36 -0.07 -8.58
C TYR A 159 -0.62 -1.11 -7.71
N GLY A 160 -0.37 -2.30 -8.23
CA GLY A 160 0.35 -3.34 -7.50
C GLY A 160 1.78 -2.91 -7.14
N SER A 161 2.52 -2.37 -8.10
CA SER A 161 3.88 -1.86 -7.86
C SER A 161 3.90 -0.77 -6.78
N THR A 162 3.00 0.22 -6.87
CA THR A 162 2.95 1.34 -5.91
C THR A 162 2.51 0.87 -4.54
N PHE A 163 1.53 -0.02 -4.46
CA PHE A 163 1.07 -0.59 -3.20
C PHE A 163 2.20 -1.30 -2.45
N PHE A 164 2.87 -2.26 -3.10
CA PHE A 164 3.95 -3.00 -2.46
C PHE A 164 5.19 -2.15 -2.15
N MET A 165 5.50 -1.17 -2.99
CA MET A 165 6.61 -0.24 -2.72
C MET A 165 6.32 0.64 -1.50
N LEU A 166 5.18 1.33 -1.47
CA LEU A 166 4.81 2.21 -0.36
C LEU A 166 4.69 1.46 0.97
N THR A 167 3.91 0.40 0.99
CA THR A 167 3.64 -0.35 2.22
C THR A 167 4.83 -1.20 2.65
N GLY A 168 5.64 -1.71 1.71
CA GLY A 168 6.87 -2.44 2.00
C GLY A 168 7.94 -1.56 2.61
N PHE A 169 8.18 -0.37 2.06
CA PHE A 169 9.11 0.60 2.68
C PHE A 169 8.60 1.08 4.02
N HIS A 170 7.28 1.28 4.18
CA HIS A 170 6.72 1.61 5.48
C HIS A 170 6.98 0.49 6.51
N GLY A 171 6.71 -0.76 6.16
CA GLY A 171 6.98 -1.91 7.03
C GLY A 171 8.47 -2.05 7.38
N PHE A 172 9.36 -1.80 6.41
CA PHE A 172 10.81 -1.78 6.65
C PHE A 172 11.20 -0.69 7.67
N HIS A 173 10.68 0.54 7.52
CA HIS A 173 10.95 1.63 8.47
C HIS A 173 10.39 1.37 9.87
N VAL A 174 9.25 0.68 9.97
CA VAL A 174 8.72 0.25 11.28
C VAL A 174 9.62 -0.80 11.93
N ALA A 175 10.28 -1.64 11.14
CA ALA A 175 11.18 -2.69 11.65
C ALA A 175 12.56 -2.14 12.11
N MET A 176 13.02 -1.01 11.54
CA MET A 176 14.28 -0.33 11.90
C MET A 176 14.14 0.54 13.14
#